data_e3537f9db88c34d8928a897d717df221
#
_entry.id   e3537f9db88c34d8928a897d717df221
#
_cell.length_a   1.000
_cell.length_b   1.000
_cell.length_c   1.000
_cell.angle_alpha   90.00
_cell.angle_beta   90.00
_cell.angle_gamma   90.00
#
_symmetry.space_group_name_H-M   'P 1'
#
loop_
_entity.id
_entity.type
_entity.pdbx_description
1 polymer ?
#
loop_
_entity_poly.entity_id
_entity_poly.type
_entity_poly.pdbx_seq_one_letter_code
_entity_poly.pdbx_strand_id
1 'polypeptide(L)'
;MLITSILGPVLTAQFATKLPLPKTREDEENRNIESTLDEWLPQLKNEIKNDHFTVLIPIYNPYTQRDLIEMGALLAKKESGIIVPVSIAAAHVHMDDPQVDGNLKQSQILLDRAIEISQEFEVSAQPIIRIDDDAAQGISRSAKEKNANLIIMGWSENTGLKARLFGTILDTVFWSSHCPVAVMRLLDHPVNLRRILVPIKNLSQATLETIKFAQLFADSNQGIITLLHICDRQTPQEQITEFKTTLSKLITEYELSKECKIKMIIHDSPSQVIIRASHQFDLVVLRSFRRRTAGGLAVSDITTEVLKKIELFFSFIWTTSFMILS
;
A
#
# COMPACT_ATOMS: atom_id res chain seq x y z
N MET A 1 -42.05 -12.51 29.98
CA MET A 1 -41.02 -11.79 29.21
C MET A 1 -39.59 -11.89 29.75
N LEU A 2 -39.32 -12.47 30.91
CA LEU A 2 -37.97 -12.57 31.51
C LEU A 2 -37.16 -13.82 31.06
N ILE A 3 -37.81 -14.83 30.48
CA ILE A 3 -37.14 -16.09 30.11
C ILE A 3 -36.37 -15.99 28.78
N THR A 4 -36.81 -15.16 27.86
CA THR A 4 -36.17 -15.00 26.54
C THR A 4 -34.88 -14.16 26.57
N SER A 5 -34.73 -13.29 27.56
CA SER A 5 -33.54 -12.44 27.67
C SER A 5 -32.31 -13.15 28.26
N ILE A 6 -32.49 -14.29 28.91
CA ILE A 6 -31.41 -15.09 29.49
C ILE A 6 -31.10 -16.34 28.63
N LEU A 7 -32.11 -16.97 28.10
CA LEU A 7 -31.93 -18.17 27.25
C LEU A 7 -31.29 -17.84 25.88
N GLY A 8 -31.59 -16.70 25.30
CA GLY A 8 -31.02 -16.26 24.02
C GLY A 8 -29.49 -16.23 24.04
N PRO A 9 -28.83 -15.42 24.90
CA PRO A 9 -27.39 -15.34 24.96
C PRO A 9 -26.70 -16.66 25.31
N VAL A 10 -27.27 -17.48 26.20
CA VAL A 10 -26.68 -18.76 26.61
C VAL A 10 -26.73 -19.78 25.48
N LEU A 11 -27.84 -19.89 24.77
CA LEU A 11 -27.95 -20.74 23.59
C LEU A 11 -27.02 -20.27 22.45
N THR A 12 -26.97 -18.97 22.21
CA THR A 12 -26.06 -18.40 21.18
C THR A 12 -24.62 -18.71 21.51
N ALA A 13 -24.18 -18.57 22.76
CA ALA A 13 -22.81 -18.89 23.18
C ALA A 13 -22.48 -20.39 23.03
N GLN A 14 -23.44 -21.31 23.34
CA GLN A 14 -23.23 -22.76 23.17
C GLN A 14 -23.22 -23.20 21.69
N PHE A 15 -23.98 -22.55 20.83
CA PHE A 15 -23.98 -22.86 19.40
C PHE A 15 -22.86 -22.17 18.64
N ALA A 16 -22.43 -20.99 19.06
CA ALA A 16 -21.30 -20.28 18.45
C ALA A 16 -19.98 -21.07 18.55
N THR A 17 -19.80 -21.85 19.62
CA THR A 17 -18.60 -22.71 19.77
C THR A 17 -18.63 -23.97 18.90
N LYS A 18 -19.79 -24.33 18.35
CA LYS A 18 -19.98 -25.49 17.45
C LYS A 18 -20.05 -25.10 15.96
N LEU A 19 -20.15 -23.81 15.66
CA LEU A 19 -20.05 -23.35 14.29
C LEU A 19 -18.57 -23.46 13.85
N PRO A 20 -18.30 -24.09 12.70
CA PRO A 20 -16.97 -24.03 12.15
C PRO A 20 -16.62 -22.56 11.99
N LEU A 21 -15.48 -22.15 12.55
CA LEU A 21 -14.93 -20.82 12.32
C LEU A 21 -14.98 -20.55 10.82
N PRO A 22 -15.52 -19.41 10.37
CA PRO A 22 -15.48 -19.08 8.96
C PRO A 22 -14.01 -19.15 8.56
N LYS A 23 -13.71 -20.03 7.61
CA LYS A 23 -12.37 -20.15 7.03
C LYS A 23 -11.96 -18.74 6.62
N THR A 24 -10.89 -18.27 7.18
CA THR A 24 -10.35 -16.97 6.77
C THR A 24 -10.03 -17.06 5.29
N ARG A 25 -10.32 -16.02 4.53
CA ARG A 25 -9.98 -15.93 3.10
C ARG A 25 -8.52 -16.34 2.82
N GLU A 26 -7.64 -16.19 3.79
CA GLU A 26 -6.26 -16.66 3.79
C GLU A 26 -6.13 -18.19 3.66
N ASP A 27 -7.04 -18.96 4.26
CA ASP A 27 -7.01 -20.44 4.17
C ASP A 27 -7.54 -20.94 2.83
N GLU A 28 -8.42 -20.19 2.18
CA GLU A 28 -8.90 -20.47 0.82
C GLU A 28 -7.88 -20.02 -0.23
N GLU A 29 -7.22 -18.88 -0.05
CA GLU A 29 -6.12 -18.41 -0.91
C GLU A 29 -4.94 -19.39 -0.94
N ASN A 30 -4.61 -20.03 0.19
CA ASN A 30 -3.48 -20.97 0.26
C ASN A 30 -3.74 -22.33 -0.44
N ARG A 31 -5.01 -22.74 -0.66
CA ARG A 31 -5.32 -24.04 -1.28
C ARG A 31 -5.38 -24.04 -2.80
N ASN A 32 -5.48 -22.88 -3.42
CA ASN A 32 -5.70 -22.76 -4.86
C ASN A 32 -4.49 -22.21 -5.64
N ILE A 33 -3.28 -22.25 -5.06
CA ILE A 33 -2.12 -21.55 -5.64
C ILE A 33 -1.68 -22.15 -6.98
N GLU A 34 -1.67 -23.46 -7.13
CA GLU A 34 -1.18 -24.10 -8.37
C GLU A 34 -2.16 -24.02 -9.54
N SER A 35 -3.46 -24.15 -9.30
CA SER A 35 -4.48 -24.08 -10.36
C SER A 35 -4.81 -22.65 -10.79
N THR A 36 -4.57 -21.66 -9.92
CA THR A 36 -4.90 -20.25 -10.17
C THR A 36 -3.79 -19.47 -10.87
N LEU A 37 -2.53 -19.90 -10.75
CA LEU A 37 -1.41 -19.23 -11.40
C LEU A 37 -1.53 -19.26 -12.93
N ASP A 38 -1.92 -20.39 -13.51
CA ASP A 38 -2.10 -20.56 -14.95
C ASP A 38 -3.28 -19.75 -15.52
N GLU A 39 -4.31 -19.52 -14.72
CA GLU A 39 -5.49 -18.73 -15.11
C GLU A 39 -5.27 -17.21 -15.03
N TRP A 40 -4.40 -16.74 -14.12
CA TRP A 40 -4.20 -15.31 -13.87
C TRP A 40 -3.05 -14.69 -14.68
N LEU A 41 -2.10 -15.48 -15.13
CA LEU A 41 -0.98 -15.04 -15.96
C LEU A 41 -1.40 -14.28 -17.22
N PRO A 42 -2.43 -14.71 -17.97
CA PRO A 42 -2.90 -13.97 -19.14
C PRO A 42 -3.61 -12.66 -18.80
N GLN A 43 -4.32 -12.61 -17.65
CA GLN A 43 -5.08 -11.43 -17.23
C GLN A 43 -4.16 -10.30 -16.81
N LEU A 44 -3.09 -10.59 -16.07
CA LEU A 44 -2.09 -9.60 -15.64
C LEU A 44 -1.32 -8.97 -16.83
N LYS A 45 -1.14 -9.70 -17.93
CA LYS A 45 -0.54 -9.16 -19.17
C LYS A 45 -1.48 -8.27 -19.96
N ASN A 46 -2.81 -8.40 -19.75
CA ASN A 46 -3.82 -7.65 -20.50
C ASN A 46 -4.33 -6.38 -19.80
N GLU A 47 -4.09 -6.19 -18.51
CA GLU A 47 -4.60 -5.04 -17.76
C GLU A 47 -3.81 -3.73 -17.96
N ILE A 48 -2.66 -3.77 -18.64
CA ILE A 48 -1.88 -2.56 -18.95
C ILE A 48 -2.27 -2.06 -20.35
N LYS A 49 -3.48 -1.56 -20.49
CA LYS A 49 -3.92 -0.79 -21.67
C LYS A 49 -4.45 0.59 -21.27
N ASN A 50 -3.70 1.31 -20.43
CA ASN A 50 -3.84 2.76 -20.36
C ASN A 50 -2.65 3.37 -21.12
N ASP A 51 -2.91 4.38 -21.93
CA ASP A 51 -1.88 5.01 -22.78
C ASP A 51 -0.67 5.54 -22.00
N HIS A 52 -0.81 5.80 -20.68
CA HIS A 52 0.29 6.24 -19.81
C HIS A 52 0.08 5.78 -18.36
N PHE A 53 1.16 5.32 -17.72
CA PHE A 53 1.16 5.04 -16.28
C PHE A 53 0.99 6.35 -15.49
N THR A 54 -0.07 6.46 -14.72
CA THR A 54 -0.47 7.69 -14.01
C THR A 54 -0.35 7.51 -12.52
N VAL A 55 0.49 8.33 -11.87
CA VAL A 55 0.66 8.35 -10.42
C VAL A 55 0.00 9.60 -9.84
N LEU A 56 -1.05 9.43 -9.05
CA LEU A 56 -1.70 10.54 -8.36
C LEU A 56 -1.04 10.77 -6.99
N ILE A 57 -0.72 12.05 -6.70
CA ILE A 57 0.00 12.45 -5.50
C ILE A 57 -0.75 13.57 -4.80
N PRO A 58 -1.52 13.29 -3.76
CA PRO A 58 -2.14 14.33 -2.94
C PRO A 58 -1.07 15.12 -2.21
N ILE A 59 -1.11 16.45 -2.37
CA ILE A 59 -0.17 17.37 -1.75
C ILE A 59 -0.92 18.27 -0.79
N TYR A 60 -0.50 18.27 0.44
CA TYR A 60 -1.08 19.06 1.50
C TYR A 60 0.00 19.76 2.34
N ASN A 61 1.11 19.06 2.62
CA ASN A 61 2.16 19.52 3.50
C ASN A 61 3.42 19.87 2.68
N PRO A 62 3.89 21.13 2.69
CA PRO A 62 5.07 21.54 1.94
C PRO A 62 6.36 20.83 2.40
N TYR A 63 6.43 20.38 3.64
CA TYR A 63 7.63 19.71 4.18
C TYR A 63 7.83 18.28 3.63
N THR A 64 6.75 17.59 3.30
CA THR A 64 6.81 16.22 2.73
C THR A 64 6.62 16.19 1.23
N GLN A 65 6.30 17.32 0.64
CA GLN A 65 5.95 17.46 -0.77
C GLN A 65 7.06 16.98 -1.68
N ARG A 66 8.31 17.44 -1.44
CA ARG A 66 9.43 17.12 -2.30
C ARG A 66 9.63 15.61 -2.41
N ASP A 67 9.71 14.93 -1.28
CA ASP A 67 9.96 13.48 -1.26
C ASP A 67 8.83 12.67 -1.88
N LEU A 68 7.57 13.12 -1.72
CA LEU A 68 6.42 12.47 -2.36
C LEU A 68 6.43 12.66 -3.89
N ILE A 69 6.73 13.85 -4.37
CA ILE A 69 6.84 14.12 -5.82
C ILE A 69 8.03 13.38 -6.41
N GLU A 70 9.17 13.39 -5.75
CA GLU A 70 10.36 12.63 -6.15
C GLU A 70 10.05 11.14 -6.27
N MET A 71 9.39 10.54 -5.26
CA MET A 71 8.97 9.14 -5.30
C MET A 71 8.04 8.86 -6.49
N GLY A 72 7.03 9.69 -6.67
CA GLY A 72 6.09 9.53 -7.78
C GLY A 72 6.74 9.70 -9.14
N ALA A 73 7.67 10.66 -9.27
CA ALA A 73 8.41 10.91 -10.50
C ALA A 73 9.34 9.73 -10.85
N LEU A 74 10.06 9.16 -9.87
CA LEU A 74 10.89 7.98 -10.09
C LEU A 74 10.08 6.80 -10.63
N LEU A 75 8.91 6.52 -10.03
CA LEU A 75 8.03 5.44 -10.46
C LEU A 75 7.41 5.72 -11.84
N ALA A 76 6.93 6.94 -12.08
CA ALA A 76 6.35 7.32 -13.36
C ALA A 76 7.39 7.30 -14.49
N LYS A 77 8.63 7.77 -14.26
CA LYS A 77 9.71 7.78 -15.23
C LYS A 77 10.02 6.37 -15.75
N LYS A 78 10.05 5.38 -14.86
CA LYS A 78 10.33 3.98 -15.21
C LYS A 78 9.29 3.41 -16.17
N GLU A 79 8.03 3.79 -16.00
CA GLU A 79 6.90 3.33 -16.81
C GLU A 79 6.57 4.29 -17.97
N SER A 80 7.44 5.27 -18.27
CA SER A 80 7.18 6.33 -19.27
C SER A 80 5.85 7.04 -19.03
N GLY A 81 5.50 7.21 -17.75
CA GLY A 81 4.22 7.74 -17.29
C GLY A 81 4.28 9.20 -16.87
N ILE A 82 3.23 9.61 -16.20
CA ILE A 82 3.04 10.98 -15.70
C ILE A 82 2.72 10.99 -14.21
N ILE A 83 2.96 12.13 -13.57
CA ILE A 83 2.44 12.38 -12.23
C ILE A 83 1.27 13.36 -12.27
N VAL A 84 0.33 13.17 -11.36
CA VAL A 84 -0.82 14.06 -11.17
C VAL A 84 -0.79 14.57 -9.72
N PRO A 85 -0.04 15.65 -9.45
CA PRO A 85 -0.11 16.32 -8.16
C PRO A 85 -1.52 16.88 -7.95
N VAL A 86 -2.16 16.58 -6.83
CA VAL A 86 -3.50 17.10 -6.52
C VAL A 86 -3.52 17.80 -5.17
N SER A 87 -4.04 19.03 -5.15
CA SER A 87 -4.33 19.77 -3.93
C SER A 87 -5.83 19.91 -3.75
N ILE A 88 -6.35 19.57 -2.57
CA ILE A 88 -7.76 19.70 -2.24
C ILE A 88 -7.96 21.01 -1.47
N ALA A 89 -8.61 21.95 -2.11
CA ALA A 89 -9.06 23.18 -1.46
C ALA A 89 -10.40 22.93 -0.76
N ALA A 90 -10.39 22.94 0.58
CA ALA A 90 -11.60 22.74 1.34
C ALA A 90 -12.57 23.93 1.15
N ALA A 91 -13.78 23.64 0.71
CA ALA A 91 -14.86 24.61 0.61
C ALA A 91 -15.97 24.23 1.61
N HIS A 92 -16.02 24.91 2.74
CA HIS A 92 -17.13 24.77 3.67
C HIS A 92 -18.21 25.78 3.30
N VAL A 93 -19.30 25.31 2.65
CA VAL A 93 -20.64 25.92 2.50
C VAL A 93 -20.80 27.14 1.59
N HIS A 94 -19.85 28.07 1.44
CA HIS A 94 -20.02 29.24 0.56
C HIS A 94 -18.77 29.50 -0.27
N MET A 95 -18.95 29.57 -1.61
CA MET A 95 -17.84 29.88 -2.53
C MET A 95 -17.30 31.32 -2.37
N ASP A 96 -18.03 32.19 -1.69
CA ASP A 96 -17.66 33.60 -1.46
C ASP A 96 -16.89 33.79 -0.14
N ASP A 97 -16.47 32.70 0.53
CA ASP A 97 -15.68 32.79 1.75
C ASP A 97 -14.24 33.24 1.41
N PRO A 98 -13.72 34.30 2.02
CA PRO A 98 -12.33 34.75 1.84
C PRO A 98 -11.28 33.66 2.15
N GLN A 99 -11.63 32.66 2.94
CA GLN A 99 -10.75 31.50 3.23
C GLN A 99 -10.55 30.61 2.00
N VAL A 100 -11.55 30.54 1.09
CA VAL A 100 -11.43 29.75 -0.15
C VAL A 100 -10.34 30.33 -1.05
N ASP A 101 -10.28 31.64 -1.19
CA ASP A 101 -9.24 32.32 -1.97
C ASP A 101 -7.83 32.07 -1.39
N GLY A 102 -7.71 32.07 -0.07
CA GLY A 102 -6.47 31.74 0.62
C GLY A 102 -6.04 30.29 0.38
N ASN A 103 -6.97 29.35 0.49
CA ASN A 103 -6.73 27.93 0.23
C ASN A 103 -6.34 27.66 -1.23
N LEU A 104 -7.00 28.35 -2.18
CA LEU A 104 -6.67 28.21 -3.60
C LEU A 104 -5.27 28.74 -3.91
N LYS A 105 -4.88 29.91 -3.37
CA LYS A 105 -3.53 30.46 -3.54
C LYS A 105 -2.46 29.53 -2.95
N GLN A 106 -2.71 28.97 -1.77
CA GLN A 106 -1.80 28.00 -1.16
C GLN A 106 -1.68 26.73 -1.99
N SER A 107 -2.81 26.22 -2.50
CA SER A 107 -2.85 25.07 -3.39
C SER A 107 -2.04 25.33 -4.66
N GLN A 108 -2.17 26.52 -5.26
CA GLN A 108 -1.41 26.89 -6.45
C GLN A 108 0.10 26.87 -6.18
N ILE A 109 0.55 27.48 -5.09
CA ILE A 109 1.98 27.50 -4.72
C ILE A 109 2.53 26.07 -4.56
N LEU A 110 1.76 25.19 -3.92
CA LEU A 110 2.16 23.79 -3.76
C LEU A 110 2.26 23.08 -5.12
N LEU A 111 1.32 23.31 -6.02
CA LEU A 111 1.32 22.67 -7.33
C LEU A 111 2.40 23.22 -8.26
N ASP A 112 2.68 24.52 -8.23
CA ASP A 112 3.77 25.12 -9.00
C ASP A 112 5.11 24.52 -8.59
N ARG A 113 5.34 24.37 -7.27
CA ARG A 113 6.53 23.71 -6.77
C ARG A 113 6.58 22.22 -7.14
N ALA A 114 5.45 21.53 -7.22
CA ALA A 114 5.41 20.14 -7.66
C ALA A 114 5.82 20.00 -9.13
N ILE A 115 5.44 20.95 -9.98
CA ILE A 115 5.87 21.02 -11.38
C ILE A 115 7.39 21.20 -11.45
N GLU A 116 7.95 22.17 -10.70
CA GLU A 116 9.39 22.40 -10.64
C GLU A 116 10.15 21.13 -10.27
N ILE A 117 9.74 20.45 -9.18
CA ILE A 117 10.37 19.20 -8.75
C ILE A 117 10.25 18.11 -9.83
N SER A 118 9.09 17.98 -10.48
CA SER A 118 8.90 16.94 -11.52
C SER A 118 9.82 17.16 -12.72
N GLN A 119 10.11 18.41 -13.05
CA GLN A 119 11.05 18.77 -14.14
C GLN A 119 12.48 18.33 -13.82
N GLU A 120 12.92 18.38 -12.55
CA GLU A 120 14.23 17.87 -12.14
C GLU A 120 14.38 16.37 -12.47
N PHE A 121 13.29 15.62 -12.50
CA PHE A 121 13.24 14.19 -12.83
C PHE A 121 12.85 13.90 -14.29
N GLU A 122 12.65 14.94 -15.11
CA GLU A 122 12.22 14.81 -16.52
C GLU A 122 10.87 14.07 -16.66
N VAL A 123 9.94 14.28 -15.72
CA VAL A 123 8.62 13.66 -15.73
C VAL A 123 7.56 14.72 -15.92
N SER A 124 6.59 14.44 -16.79
CA SER A 124 5.45 15.32 -17.02
C SER A 124 4.52 15.33 -15.80
N ALA A 125 4.17 16.53 -15.33
CA ALA A 125 3.18 16.73 -14.27
C ALA A 125 1.91 17.38 -14.80
N GLN A 126 0.76 16.85 -14.42
CA GLN A 126 -0.57 17.40 -14.68
C GLN A 126 -1.24 17.82 -13.37
N PRO A 127 -0.93 19.02 -12.83
CA PRO A 127 -1.45 19.43 -11.53
C PRO A 127 -2.95 19.66 -11.55
N ILE A 128 -3.63 19.39 -10.43
CA ILE A 128 -5.06 19.60 -10.24
C ILE A 128 -5.30 20.32 -8.92
N ILE A 129 -6.05 21.42 -8.95
CA ILE A 129 -6.74 21.93 -7.78
C ILE A 129 -8.17 21.39 -7.81
N ARG A 130 -8.59 20.76 -6.75
CA ARG A 130 -9.96 20.30 -6.57
C ARG A 130 -10.59 20.99 -5.38
N ILE A 131 -11.76 21.56 -5.59
CA ILE A 131 -12.58 22.09 -4.51
C ILE A 131 -13.49 20.95 -4.05
N ASP A 132 -13.38 20.55 -2.79
CA ASP A 132 -14.21 19.49 -2.22
C ASP A 132 -14.37 19.74 -0.71
N ASP A 133 -15.47 19.30 -0.13
CA ASP A 133 -15.74 19.37 1.31
C ASP A 133 -15.06 18.21 2.07
N ASP A 134 -14.79 17.10 1.37
CA ASP A 134 -14.08 15.92 1.90
C ASP A 134 -12.82 15.64 1.09
N ALA A 135 -11.68 15.89 1.70
CA ALA A 135 -10.38 15.70 1.07
C ALA A 135 -10.17 14.25 0.58
N ALA A 136 -10.62 13.25 1.33
CA ALA A 136 -10.43 11.84 0.96
C ALA A 136 -11.29 11.47 -0.27
N GLN A 137 -12.52 11.96 -0.33
CA GLN A 137 -13.39 11.80 -1.49
C GLN A 137 -12.85 12.55 -2.70
N GLY A 138 -12.36 13.78 -2.50
CA GLY A 138 -11.72 14.56 -3.54
C GLY A 138 -10.52 13.85 -4.16
N ILE A 139 -9.65 13.25 -3.34
CA ILE A 139 -8.51 12.45 -3.80
C ILE A 139 -8.99 11.25 -4.63
N SER A 140 -9.94 10.49 -4.11
CA SER A 140 -10.42 9.26 -4.76
C SER A 140 -11.14 9.55 -6.08
N ARG A 141 -11.93 10.63 -6.15
CA ARG A 141 -12.57 11.11 -7.39
C ARG A 141 -11.53 11.56 -8.41
N SER A 142 -10.51 12.33 -8.00
CA SER A 142 -9.42 12.76 -8.88
C SER A 142 -8.67 11.57 -9.44
N ALA A 143 -8.38 10.55 -8.62
CA ALA A 143 -7.74 9.32 -9.06
C ALA A 143 -8.57 8.61 -10.14
N LYS A 144 -9.88 8.50 -9.94
CA LYS A 144 -10.79 7.86 -10.90
C LYS A 144 -10.90 8.66 -12.20
N GLU A 145 -11.03 9.97 -12.13
CA GLU A 145 -11.13 10.87 -13.31
C GLU A 145 -9.86 10.86 -14.16
N LYS A 146 -8.70 10.68 -13.53
CA LYS A 146 -7.40 10.60 -14.22
C LYS A 146 -6.97 9.18 -14.55
N ASN A 147 -7.81 8.17 -14.30
CA ASN A 147 -7.49 6.76 -14.47
C ASN A 147 -6.13 6.41 -13.82
N ALA A 148 -5.90 6.89 -12.59
CA ALA A 148 -4.65 6.68 -11.91
C ALA A 148 -4.38 5.18 -11.69
N ASN A 149 -3.14 4.76 -11.95
CA ASN A 149 -2.67 3.40 -11.72
C ASN A 149 -2.17 3.23 -10.28
N LEU A 150 -1.81 4.34 -9.62
CA LEU A 150 -1.27 4.35 -8.26
C LEU A 150 -1.59 5.68 -7.57
N ILE A 151 -1.95 5.64 -6.30
CA ILE A 151 -1.99 6.82 -5.43
C ILE A 151 -0.83 6.73 -4.45
N ILE A 152 -0.02 7.79 -4.32
CA ILE A 152 1.04 7.88 -3.33
C ILE A 152 0.67 8.91 -2.28
N MET A 153 0.64 8.53 -1.02
CA MET A 153 0.31 9.41 0.11
C MET A 153 1.39 9.39 1.16
N GLY A 154 1.67 10.56 1.74
CA GLY A 154 2.54 10.67 2.91
C GLY A 154 1.82 10.28 4.21
N TRP A 155 2.56 9.73 5.14
CA TRP A 155 2.11 9.50 6.50
C TRP A 155 2.98 10.23 7.51
N SER A 156 2.33 10.91 8.48
CA SER A 156 3.01 11.51 9.62
C SER A 156 2.42 11.00 10.93
N GLU A 157 3.25 10.78 11.94
CA GLU A 157 2.82 10.31 13.26
C GLU A 157 1.96 11.31 14.04
N ASN A 158 1.89 12.57 13.58
CA ASN A 158 1.20 13.67 14.28
C ASN A 158 -0.32 13.65 14.17
N THR A 159 -0.93 12.63 13.59
CA THR A 159 -2.38 12.46 13.63
C THR A 159 -2.82 11.87 14.97
N GLY A 160 -2.90 12.73 15.96
CA GLY A 160 -2.99 12.50 17.39
C GLY A 160 -4.23 11.80 17.94
N LEU A 161 -4.70 10.72 17.36
CA LEU A 161 -5.70 9.84 17.97
C LEU A 161 -5.10 8.45 18.16
N LYS A 162 -4.81 8.11 19.40
CA LYS A 162 -4.25 6.83 19.87
C LYS A 162 -5.00 5.55 19.43
N ALA A 163 -6.13 5.68 18.74
CA ALA A 163 -6.97 4.56 18.31
C ALA A 163 -6.87 4.23 16.81
N ARG A 164 -6.30 5.11 15.97
CA ARG A 164 -6.20 4.90 14.53
C ARG A 164 -4.76 4.99 14.07
N LEU A 165 -4.29 3.96 13.40
CA LEU A 165 -2.91 3.91 12.92
C LEU A 165 -2.63 4.96 11.84
N PHE A 166 -3.61 5.25 10.98
CA PHE A 166 -3.45 6.08 9.79
C PHE A 166 -4.36 7.31 9.75
N GLY A 167 -5.23 7.63 10.55
CA GLY A 167 -6.14 8.77 10.45
C GLY A 167 -7.26 8.60 9.41
N THR A 168 -8.25 9.50 9.47
CA THR A 168 -9.50 9.36 8.71
C THR A 168 -9.34 9.50 7.20
N ILE A 169 -8.46 10.39 6.75
CA ILE A 169 -8.27 10.63 5.29
C ILE A 169 -7.66 9.41 4.62
N LEU A 170 -6.58 8.86 5.18
CA LEU A 170 -5.94 7.66 4.64
C LEU A 170 -6.91 6.47 4.64
N ASP A 171 -7.61 6.23 5.74
CA ASP A 171 -8.60 5.17 5.85
C ASP A 171 -9.70 5.29 4.79
N THR A 172 -10.20 6.52 4.56
CA THR A 172 -11.26 6.76 3.56
C THR A 172 -10.73 6.58 2.15
N VAL A 173 -9.54 7.11 1.82
CA VAL A 173 -8.92 6.92 0.50
C VAL A 173 -8.70 5.45 0.21
N PHE A 174 -8.23 4.67 1.17
CA PHE A 174 -8.08 3.22 1.01
C PHE A 174 -9.39 2.52 0.64
N TRP A 175 -10.53 2.96 1.20
CA TRP A 175 -11.82 2.35 0.93
C TRP A 175 -12.46 2.80 -0.38
N SER A 176 -12.23 4.05 -0.78
CA SER A 176 -12.90 4.67 -1.92
C SER A 176 -12.09 4.62 -3.22
N SER A 177 -10.79 4.34 -3.15
CA SER A 177 -9.94 4.31 -4.34
C SER A 177 -10.16 3.07 -5.19
N HIS A 178 -10.11 3.24 -6.50
CA HIS A 178 -10.22 2.17 -7.49
C HIS A 178 -8.86 1.51 -7.81
N CYS A 179 -7.76 2.17 -7.49
CA CYS A 179 -6.40 1.71 -7.75
C CYS A 179 -5.60 1.49 -6.45
N PRO A 180 -4.43 0.84 -6.51
CA PRO A 180 -3.53 0.69 -5.37
C PRO A 180 -3.18 2.02 -4.71
N VAL A 181 -3.04 2.00 -3.40
CA VAL A 181 -2.62 3.16 -2.60
C VAL A 181 -1.35 2.80 -1.85
N ALA A 182 -0.27 3.51 -2.12
CA ALA A 182 0.98 3.43 -1.38
C ALA A 182 1.03 4.54 -0.34
N VAL A 183 1.16 4.17 0.92
CA VAL A 183 1.38 5.12 2.01
C VAL A 183 2.82 5.08 2.45
N MET A 184 3.45 6.23 2.51
CA MET A 184 4.89 6.34 2.71
C MET A 184 5.22 7.23 3.90
N ARG A 185 6.12 6.75 4.72
CA ARG A 185 6.87 7.56 5.68
C ARG A 185 8.27 7.71 5.11
N LEU A 186 8.57 8.88 4.59
CA LEU A 186 9.86 9.20 3.98
C LEU A 186 10.68 10.02 4.99
N LEU A 187 11.87 9.56 5.33
CA LEU A 187 12.80 10.18 6.27
C LEU A 187 14.09 10.64 5.59
N ASP A 188 14.30 10.31 4.31
CA ASP A 188 15.41 10.71 3.44
C ASP A 188 14.89 10.80 2.00
N HIS A 189 15.67 11.28 1.09
CA HIS A 189 15.28 11.43 -0.31
C HIS A 189 15.14 10.06 -1.00
N PRO A 190 14.03 9.82 -1.73
CA PRO A 190 13.77 8.57 -2.43
C PRO A 190 14.92 8.07 -3.33
N VAL A 191 15.67 8.96 -3.95
CA VAL A 191 16.85 8.61 -4.81
C VAL A 191 17.94 7.85 -4.05
N ASN A 192 17.99 7.96 -2.72
CA ASN A 192 19.00 7.31 -1.89
C ASN A 192 18.62 5.89 -1.48
N LEU A 193 17.35 5.50 -1.65
CA LEU A 193 16.82 4.23 -1.16
C LEU A 193 17.14 3.10 -2.15
N ARG A 194 18.15 2.31 -1.85
CA ARG A 194 18.63 1.24 -2.74
C ARG A 194 18.45 -0.16 -2.20
N ARG A 195 18.47 -0.35 -0.87
CA ARG A 195 18.31 -1.66 -0.24
C ARG A 195 16.87 -1.81 0.23
N ILE A 196 16.10 -2.65 -0.45
CA ILE A 196 14.67 -2.79 -0.23
C ILE A 196 14.37 -4.15 0.42
N LEU A 197 13.70 -4.13 1.56
CA LEU A 197 13.21 -5.31 2.26
C LEU A 197 11.72 -5.49 1.99
N VAL A 198 11.34 -6.68 1.53
CA VAL A 198 9.93 -7.06 1.33
C VAL A 198 9.63 -8.30 2.15
N PRO A 199 9.05 -8.17 3.35
CA PRO A 199 8.57 -9.31 4.10
C PRO A 199 7.37 -9.95 3.42
N ILE A 200 7.43 -11.28 3.21
CA ILE A 200 6.36 -12.05 2.57
C ILE A 200 5.91 -13.19 3.48
N LYS A 201 4.59 -13.34 3.65
CA LYS A 201 3.99 -14.42 4.45
C LYS A 201 3.60 -15.60 3.56
N ASN A 202 3.00 -15.33 2.42
CA ASN A 202 2.48 -16.32 1.48
C ASN A 202 2.69 -15.84 0.03
N LEU A 203 2.40 -16.70 -0.92
CA LEU A 203 2.49 -16.41 -2.36
C LEU A 203 1.09 -16.11 -2.91
N SER A 204 0.49 -15.00 -2.50
CA SER A 204 -0.81 -14.56 -3.00
C SER A 204 -0.64 -13.50 -4.08
N GLN A 205 -1.71 -13.23 -4.84
CA GLN A 205 -1.76 -12.16 -5.85
C GLN A 205 -1.28 -10.81 -5.27
N ALA A 206 -1.79 -10.43 -4.11
CA ALA A 206 -1.39 -9.18 -3.48
C ALA A 206 0.08 -9.18 -2.99
N THR A 207 0.68 -10.33 -2.73
CA THR A 207 2.13 -10.43 -2.49
C THR A 207 2.90 -10.14 -3.77
N LEU A 208 2.46 -10.67 -4.90
CA LEU A 208 3.06 -10.38 -6.22
C LEU A 208 2.97 -8.89 -6.57
N GLU A 209 1.84 -8.25 -6.32
CA GLU A 209 1.67 -6.80 -6.53
C GLU A 209 2.62 -5.99 -5.63
N THR A 210 2.83 -6.43 -4.38
CA THR A 210 3.80 -5.81 -3.47
C THR A 210 5.23 -5.96 -3.98
N ILE A 211 5.58 -7.14 -4.51
CA ILE A 211 6.89 -7.39 -5.08
C ILE A 211 7.08 -6.56 -6.35
N LYS A 212 6.07 -6.48 -7.24
CA LYS A 212 6.11 -5.64 -8.45
C LYS A 212 6.32 -4.15 -8.13
N PHE A 213 5.63 -3.64 -7.11
CA PHE A 213 5.87 -2.27 -6.67
C PHE A 213 7.31 -2.07 -6.16
N ALA A 214 7.81 -2.98 -5.32
CA ALA A 214 9.19 -2.91 -4.84
C ALA A 214 10.18 -3.01 -6.01
N GLN A 215 9.86 -3.82 -7.03
CA GLN A 215 10.62 -3.93 -8.26
C GLN A 215 10.65 -2.64 -9.06
N LEU A 216 9.49 -2.04 -9.28
CA LEU A 216 9.37 -0.77 -10.00
C LEU A 216 10.26 0.31 -9.35
N PHE A 217 10.23 0.36 -8.02
CA PHE A 217 11.07 1.28 -7.25
C PHE A 217 12.56 0.91 -7.33
N ALA A 218 12.91 -0.37 -7.17
CA ALA A 218 14.29 -0.84 -7.29
C ALA A 218 14.90 -0.53 -8.67
N ASP A 219 14.13 -0.75 -9.72
CA ASP A 219 14.56 -0.48 -11.10
C ASP A 219 14.78 1.01 -11.34
N SER A 220 13.97 1.88 -10.71
CA SER A 220 14.11 3.33 -10.82
C SER A 220 15.38 3.83 -10.13
N ASN A 221 15.83 3.17 -9.06
CA ASN A 221 16.95 3.59 -8.21
C ASN A 221 18.18 2.69 -8.30
N GLN A 222 18.22 1.72 -9.22
CA GLN A 222 19.26 0.69 -9.26
C GLN A 222 19.41 -0.02 -7.91
N GLY A 223 18.27 -0.32 -7.28
CA GLY A 223 18.18 -0.92 -5.96
C GLY A 223 18.19 -2.44 -6.01
N ILE A 224 18.37 -3.05 -4.83
CA ILE A 224 18.38 -4.50 -4.62
C ILE A 224 17.21 -4.87 -3.71
N ILE A 225 16.40 -5.83 -4.14
CA ILE A 225 15.29 -6.35 -3.36
C ILE A 225 15.74 -7.56 -2.56
N THR A 226 15.33 -7.61 -1.29
CA THR A 226 15.43 -8.82 -0.47
C THR A 226 14.03 -9.24 -0.04
N LEU A 227 13.57 -10.37 -0.54
CA LEU A 227 12.33 -11.02 -0.11
C LEU A 227 12.62 -11.82 1.15
N LEU A 228 11.98 -11.46 2.25
CA LEU A 228 12.17 -12.09 3.55
C LEU A 228 10.95 -12.93 3.91
N HIS A 229 11.11 -14.24 3.96
CA HIS A 229 10.09 -15.15 4.48
C HIS A 229 10.51 -15.68 5.85
N ILE A 230 9.60 -15.62 6.82
CA ILE A 230 9.83 -16.07 8.18
C ILE A 230 8.96 -17.31 8.41
N CYS A 231 9.62 -18.43 8.66
CA CYS A 231 8.99 -19.71 8.94
C CYS A 231 8.89 -19.92 10.45
N ASP A 232 7.83 -20.59 10.88
CA ASP A 232 7.72 -21.11 12.24
C ASP A 232 8.76 -22.21 12.49
N ARG A 233 9.20 -22.41 13.73
CA ARG A 233 10.11 -23.50 14.12
C ARG A 233 9.54 -24.88 13.85
N GLN A 234 8.22 -25.00 13.81
CA GLN A 234 7.55 -26.27 13.55
C GLN A 234 7.36 -26.53 12.04
N THR A 235 7.71 -25.58 11.17
CA THR A 235 7.56 -25.74 9.72
C THR A 235 8.53 -26.79 9.21
N PRO A 236 8.03 -27.88 8.56
CA PRO A 236 8.89 -28.91 7.99
C PRO A 236 9.86 -28.33 6.95
N GLN A 237 11.08 -28.87 6.92
CA GLN A 237 12.12 -28.42 5.98
C GLN A 237 11.69 -28.59 4.51
N GLU A 238 10.84 -29.55 4.23
CA GLU A 238 10.29 -29.81 2.91
C GLU A 238 9.42 -28.63 2.43
N GLN A 239 8.51 -28.13 3.29
CA GLN A 239 7.67 -26.96 3.01
C GLN A 239 8.50 -25.68 2.83
N ILE A 240 9.56 -25.49 3.61
CA ILE A 240 10.48 -24.36 3.46
C ILE A 240 11.14 -24.40 2.08
N THR A 241 11.58 -25.57 1.65
CA THR A 241 12.24 -25.78 0.35
C THR A 241 11.26 -25.59 -0.81
N GLU A 242 10.05 -26.12 -0.67
CA GLU A 242 8.96 -25.96 -1.64
C GLU A 242 8.59 -24.49 -1.83
N PHE A 243 8.35 -23.77 -0.73
CA PHE A 243 8.07 -22.33 -0.77
C PHE A 243 9.19 -21.55 -1.46
N LYS A 244 10.45 -21.82 -1.12
CA LYS A 244 11.59 -21.17 -1.76
C LYS A 244 11.66 -21.46 -3.25
N THR A 245 11.40 -22.70 -3.66
CA THR A 245 11.41 -23.12 -5.06
C THR A 245 10.30 -22.43 -5.84
N THR A 246 9.07 -22.40 -5.30
CA THR A 246 7.93 -21.74 -5.90
C THR A 246 8.16 -20.23 -6.02
N LEU A 247 8.69 -19.60 -4.97
CA LEU A 247 9.04 -18.17 -5.01
C LEU A 247 10.11 -17.89 -6.07
N SER A 248 11.13 -18.75 -6.19
CA SER A 248 12.17 -18.60 -7.23
C SER A 248 11.60 -18.74 -8.64
N LYS A 249 10.66 -19.64 -8.86
CA LYS A 249 9.94 -19.77 -10.15
C LYS A 249 9.16 -18.51 -10.47
N LEU A 250 8.40 -17.97 -9.49
CA LEU A 250 7.65 -16.72 -9.67
C LEU A 250 8.58 -15.54 -10.02
N ILE A 251 9.71 -15.39 -9.35
CA ILE A 251 10.68 -14.34 -9.67
C ILE A 251 11.14 -14.44 -11.12
N THR A 252 11.42 -15.65 -11.60
CA THR A 252 11.87 -15.89 -12.98
C THR A 252 10.75 -15.64 -14.00
N GLU A 253 9.56 -16.13 -13.71
CA GLU A 253 8.40 -16.07 -14.60
C GLU A 253 7.87 -14.64 -14.80
N TYR A 254 7.91 -13.84 -13.74
CA TYR A 254 7.51 -12.43 -13.79
C TYR A 254 8.66 -11.49 -14.16
N GLU A 255 9.82 -12.02 -14.58
CA GLU A 255 11.01 -11.24 -14.92
C GLU A 255 11.37 -10.23 -13.80
N LEU A 256 11.06 -10.59 -12.55
CA LEU A 256 11.41 -9.78 -11.40
C LEU A 256 12.94 -9.72 -11.28
N SER A 257 13.46 -8.54 -10.99
CA SER A 257 14.88 -8.15 -11.03
C SER A 257 15.94 -9.27 -10.94
N LYS A 258 16.96 -9.17 -11.78
CA LYS A 258 18.15 -10.03 -11.75
C LYS A 258 18.87 -10.03 -10.40
N GLU A 259 18.60 -9.05 -9.54
CA GLU A 259 19.22 -8.87 -8.22
C GLU A 259 18.25 -9.08 -7.05
N CYS A 260 17.20 -9.90 -7.24
CA CYS A 260 16.29 -10.24 -6.16
C CYS A 260 16.87 -11.36 -5.27
N LYS A 261 17.08 -11.08 -3.99
CA LYS A 261 17.58 -12.04 -3.00
C LYS A 261 16.42 -12.64 -2.20
N ILE A 262 16.44 -13.95 -1.98
CA ILE A 262 15.48 -14.64 -1.12
C ILE A 262 16.19 -14.99 0.20
N LYS A 263 15.62 -14.55 1.31
CA LYS A 263 16.09 -14.87 2.67
C LYS A 263 15.00 -15.60 3.43
N MET A 264 15.30 -16.81 3.90
CA MET A 264 14.43 -17.62 4.75
C MET A 264 14.96 -17.58 6.17
N ILE A 265 14.13 -17.28 7.15
CA ILE A 265 14.51 -17.26 8.58
C ILE A 265 13.49 -18.06 9.37
N ILE A 266 13.96 -18.93 10.25
CA ILE A 266 13.11 -19.68 11.17
C ILE A 266 13.06 -18.93 12.49
N HIS A 267 11.87 -18.43 12.86
CA HIS A 267 11.69 -17.67 14.10
C HIS A 267 10.20 -17.54 14.47
N ASP A 268 9.90 -17.62 15.77
CA ASP A 268 8.52 -17.59 16.28
C ASP A 268 7.88 -16.18 16.28
N SER A 269 8.68 -15.12 16.18
CA SER A 269 8.19 -13.74 16.15
C SER A 269 8.60 -13.04 14.85
N PRO A 270 7.73 -13.06 13.83
CA PRO A 270 8.01 -12.38 12.55
C PRO A 270 8.26 -10.88 12.70
N SER A 271 7.53 -10.19 13.57
CA SER A 271 7.70 -8.75 13.81
C SER A 271 9.12 -8.41 14.27
N GLN A 272 9.66 -9.17 15.24
CA GLN A 272 11.02 -8.94 15.73
C GLN A 272 12.09 -9.17 14.66
N VAL A 273 11.90 -10.20 13.80
CA VAL A 273 12.80 -10.47 12.69
C VAL A 273 12.78 -9.33 11.68
N ILE A 274 11.59 -8.84 11.31
CA ILE A 274 11.45 -7.73 10.37
C ILE A 274 12.09 -6.45 10.93
N ILE A 275 11.80 -6.11 12.20
CA ILE A 275 12.38 -4.93 12.87
C ILE A 275 13.90 -5.02 12.93
N ARG A 276 14.47 -6.19 13.31
CA ARG A 276 15.91 -6.37 13.33
C ARG A 276 16.53 -6.32 11.94
N ALA A 277 15.87 -6.92 10.96
CA ALA A 277 16.35 -6.90 9.58
C ALA A 277 16.31 -5.49 9.00
N SER A 278 15.28 -4.69 9.30
CA SER A 278 15.08 -3.36 8.74
C SER A 278 16.30 -2.44 8.91
N HIS A 279 17.06 -2.56 10.00
CA HIS A 279 18.28 -1.77 10.22
C HIS A 279 19.37 -1.93 9.14
N GLN A 280 19.27 -2.94 8.29
CA GLN A 280 20.23 -3.18 7.19
C GLN A 280 19.71 -2.71 5.82
N PHE A 281 18.52 -2.12 5.79
CA PHE A 281 17.83 -1.72 4.57
C PHE A 281 17.45 -0.24 4.60
N ASP A 282 17.25 0.34 3.44
CA ASP A 282 16.89 1.74 3.30
C ASP A 282 15.36 1.88 3.20
N LEU A 283 14.66 0.88 2.69
CA LEU A 283 13.21 0.86 2.53
C LEU A 283 12.64 -0.50 2.96
N VAL A 284 11.57 -0.48 3.72
CA VAL A 284 10.77 -1.68 4.01
C VAL A 284 9.41 -1.53 3.35
N VAL A 285 9.07 -2.45 2.44
CA VAL A 285 7.77 -2.47 1.76
C VAL A 285 6.89 -3.51 2.44
N LEU A 286 5.86 -3.04 3.11
CA LEU A 286 4.92 -3.88 3.84
C LEU A 286 3.60 -3.98 3.08
N ARG A 287 3.02 -5.16 3.10
CA ARG A 287 1.67 -5.38 2.60
C ARG A 287 0.65 -5.14 3.71
N SER A 288 -0.48 -4.57 3.36
CA SER A 288 -1.62 -4.54 4.26
C SER A 288 -2.92 -4.97 3.57
N PHE A 289 -3.86 -5.47 4.36
CA PHE A 289 -5.16 -5.92 3.88
C PHE A 289 -6.24 -4.88 4.17
N ARG A 290 -7.19 -4.73 3.26
CA ARG A 290 -8.42 -3.99 3.53
C ARG A 290 -9.32 -4.82 4.46
N ARG A 291 -9.28 -4.54 5.74
CA ARG A 291 -10.23 -5.09 6.69
C ARG A 291 -10.89 -3.94 7.46
N ARG A 292 -12.20 -3.84 7.35
CA ARG A 292 -12.93 -2.81 8.08
C ARG A 292 -13.25 -3.32 9.48
N THR A 293 -12.88 -2.55 10.48
CA THR A 293 -13.28 -2.76 11.88
C THR A 293 -14.04 -1.55 12.37
N ALA A 294 -14.71 -1.66 13.50
CA ALA A 294 -15.38 -0.53 14.15
C ALA A 294 -14.42 0.63 14.49
N GLY A 295 -13.10 0.36 14.57
CA GLY A 295 -12.05 1.35 14.83
C GLY A 295 -11.38 1.92 13.56
N GLY A 296 -11.83 1.57 12.35
CA GLY A 296 -11.21 1.98 11.09
C GLY A 296 -10.54 0.82 10.34
N LEU A 297 -9.46 1.12 9.62
CA LEU A 297 -8.71 0.14 8.86
C LEU A 297 -7.97 -0.83 9.78
N ALA A 298 -8.22 -2.13 9.63
CA ALA A 298 -7.47 -3.14 10.37
C ALA A 298 -6.17 -3.49 9.63
N VAL A 299 -5.09 -3.37 10.35
CA VAL A 299 -3.76 -3.83 9.95
C VAL A 299 -3.41 -5.02 10.81
N SER A 300 -2.62 -5.97 10.31
CA SER A 300 -2.21 -7.13 11.12
C SER A 300 -1.41 -6.68 12.35
N ASP A 301 -1.49 -7.46 13.43
CA ASP A 301 -0.74 -7.17 14.66
C ASP A 301 0.78 -7.08 14.39
N ILE A 302 1.29 -7.96 13.52
CA ILE A 302 2.70 -7.95 13.08
C ILE A 302 3.02 -6.62 12.40
N THR A 303 2.20 -6.19 11.44
CA THR A 303 2.39 -4.94 10.73
C THR A 303 2.31 -3.75 11.69
N THR A 304 1.34 -3.76 12.60
CA THR A 304 1.17 -2.71 13.63
C THR A 304 2.39 -2.61 14.55
N GLU A 305 2.93 -3.74 14.99
CA GLU A 305 4.13 -3.76 15.83
C GLU A 305 5.36 -3.26 15.07
N VAL A 306 5.52 -3.71 13.83
CA VAL A 306 6.60 -3.28 12.95
C VAL A 306 6.57 -1.77 12.74
N LEU A 307 5.41 -1.20 12.42
CA LEU A 307 5.24 0.23 12.19
C LEU A 307 5.56 1.10 13.41
N LYS A 308 5.19 0.63 14.60
CA LYS A 308 5.46 1.35 15.85
C LYS A 308 6.94 1.37 16.23
N LYS A 309 7.72 0.41 15.76
CA LYS A 309 9.11 0.21 16.18
C LYS A 309 10.15 0.49 15.11
N ILE A 310 9.74 0.57 13.84
CA ILE A 310 10.67 0.92 12.76
C ILE A 310 10.84 2.44 12.73
N GLU A 311 12.06 2.89 12.99
CA GLU A 311 12.50 4.28 12.85
C GLU A 311 13.01 4.58 11.43
N LEU A 312 12.74 3.70 10.46
CA LEU A 312 13.22 3.74 9.10
C LEU A 312 12.10 4.07 8.10
N PHE A 313 12.49 4.21 6.84
CA PHE A 313 11.57 4.32 5.71
C PHE A 313 10.70 3.10 5.60
N PHE A 314 9.42 3.30 5.41
CA PHE A 314 8.54 2.22 4.99
C PHE A 314 7.54 2.73 3.95
N SER A 315 7.19 1.84 3.04
CA SER A 315 6.10 2.01 2.11
C SER A 315 5.07 0.92 2.37
N PHE A 316 3.81 1.33 2.45
CA PHE A 316 2.67 0.43 2.51
C PHE A 316 1.98 0.41 1.18
N ILE A 317 1.72 -0.79 0.67
CA ILE A 317 0.90 -0.96 -0.51
C ILE A 317 -0.39 -1.63 -0.11
N TRP A 318 -1.46 -0.98 -0.50
CA TRP A 318 -2.80 -1.51 -0.43
C TRP A 318 -3.26 -1.81 -1.84
N THR A 319 -3.49 -3.08 -2.10
CA THR A 319 -4.04 -3.50 -3.37
C THR A 319 -5.55 -3.58 -3.27
N THR A 320 -6.23 -2.99 -4.24
CA THR A 320 -7.64 -3.23 -4.45
C THR A 320 -7.78 -4.62 -5.04
N SER A 321 -8.19 -5.61 -4.25
CA SER A 321 -8.73 -6.83 -4.86
C SER A 321 -9.98 -6.43 -5.61
N PHE A 322 -9.94 -6.49 -6.94
CA PHE A 322 -11.12 -6.37 -7.75
C PHE A 322 -12.04 -7.53 -7.39
N MET A 323 -13.18 -7.24 -6.79
CA MET A 323 -14.29 -8.16 -6.79
C MET A 323 -14.87 -8.12 -8.19
N ILE A 324 -14.55 -9.10 -8.99
CA ILE A 324 -15.32 -9.41 -10.19
C ILE A 324 -16.64 -9.94 -9.66
N LEU A 325 -17.67 -9.08 -9.66
CA LEU A 325 -19.05 -9.53 -9.58
C LEU A 325 -19.40 -10.10 -10.95
N SER A 326 -19.43 -11.42 -11.01
CA SER A 326 -20.07 -12.17 -12.10
C SER A 326 -21.59 -12.00 -12.03
#